data_8df639c94c57047ae5d500d3fd9e1352
#
_entry.id   8df639c94c57047ae5d500d3fd9e1352
#
_cell.length_a   1.000
_cell.length_b   1.000
_cell.length_c   1.000
_cell.angle_alpha   90.00
_cell.angle_beta   90.00
_cell.angle_gamma   90.00
#
_symmetry.space_group_name_H-M   'P 1'
#
loop_
_entity.id
_entity.type
_entity.pdbx_description
1 polymer ?
#
loop_
_entity_poly.entity_id
_entity_poly.type
_entity_poly.pdbx_seq_one_letter_code
_entity_poly.pdbx_strand_id
1 'polypeptide(L)'
;MKVTSAYANKLIRGYREELAAIVSNERDTCTTTYGASETPIETGYNFTSTQDEMDALNDKIAKLRHGINVFNTTTKLEGFDFTVDESLVRMAMLTEKKNRLSRMKGVRELTRSGGYRAEPEFTKRNYDATLVENEYRKTSDE
;
A
#
# COMPACT_ATOMS: atom_id res chain seq x y z
N MET A 1 8.97 22.00 -13.16
CA MET A 1 9.30 22.08 -11.71
C MET A 1 9.89 20.75 -11.29
N LYS A 2 11.08 20.72 -10.71
CA LYS A 2 11.65 19.46 -10.16
C LYS A 2 11.12 19.28 -8.74
N VAL A 3 10.48 18.17 -8.48
CA VAL A 3 9.92 17.82 -7.16
C VAL A 3 10.49 16.47 -6.72
N THR A 4 10.65 16.26 -5.41
CA THR A 4 11.04 14.96 -4.85
C THR A 4 9.85 13.99 -4.90
N SER A 5 10.12 12.67 -4.95
CA SER A 5 9.07 11.64 -4.90
C SER A 5 8.21 11.75 -3.63
N ALA A 6 8.82 12.14 -2.49
CA ALA A 6 8.10 12.36 -1.23
C ALA A 6 7.11 13.53 -1.34
N TYR A 7 7.54 14.64 -1.94
CA TYR A 7 6.66 15.81 -2.15
C TYR A 7 5.55 15.51 -3.16
N ALA A 8 5.86 14.80 -4.26
CA ALA A 8 4.86 14.37 -5.23
C ALA A 8 3.79 13.46 -4.57
N ASN A 9 4.19 12.52 -3.71
CA ASN A 9 3.25 11.68 -2.97
C ASN A 9 2.39 12.49 -1.97
N LYS A 10 2.96 13.53 -1.35
CA LYS A 10 2.18 14.45 -0.50
C LYS A 10 1.12 15.21 -1.30
N LEU A 11 1.47 15.70 -2.50
CA LEU A 11 0.50 16.36 -3.39
C LEU A 11 -0.61 15.40 -3.84
N ILE A 12 -0.26 14.17 -4.23
CA ILE A 12 -1.25 13.14 -4.62
C ILE A 12 -2.24 12.89 -3.48
N ARG A 13 -1.75 12.81 -2.24
CA ARG A 13 -2.63 12.64 -1.07
C ARG A 13 -3.56 13.84 -0.90
N GLY A 14 -3.04 15.07 -0.97
CA GLY A 14 -3.87 16.27 -0.87
C GLY A 14 -4.97 16.31 -1.95
N TYR A 15 -4.64 16.03 -3.21
CA TYR A 15 -5.65 16.00 -4.28
C TYR A 15 -6.69 14.88 -4.10
N ARG A 16 -6.33 13.77 -3.48
CA ARG A 16 -7.30 12.71 -3.14
C ARG A 16 -8.23 13.14 -2.01
N GLU A 17 -7.74 13.89 -1.04
CA GLU A 17 -8.55 14.44 0.04
C GLU A 17 -9.54 15.49 -0.51
N GLU A 18 -9.09 16.36 -1.44
CA GLU A 18 -9.95 17.30 -2.16
C GLU A 18 -11.03 16.56 -2.96
N LEU A 19 -10.64 15.53 -3.73
CA LEU A 19 -11.60 14.70 -4.51
C LEU A 19 -12.63 14.05 -3.60
N ALA A 20 -12.22 13.50 -2.46
CA ALA A 20 -13.13 12.90 -1.49
C ALA A 20 -14.12 13.93 -0.90
N ALA A 21 -13.67 15.15 -0.67
CA ALA A 21 -14.52 16.24 -0.21
C ALA A 21 -15.57 16.65 -1.27
N ILE A 22 -15.19 16.73 -2.56
CA ILE A 22 -16.10 17.01 -3.67
C ILE A 22 -17.16 15.90 -3.78
N VAL A 23 -16.74 14.62 -3.74
CA VAL A 23 -17.68 13.47 -3.80
C VAL A 23 -18.63 13.47 -2.61
N SER A 24 -18.16 13.84 -1.41
CA SER A 24 -19.03 13.95 -0.23
C SER A 24 -20.05 15.08 -0.40
N ASN A 25 -19.60 16.26 -0.84
CA ASN A 25 -20.49 17.38 -1.10
C ASN A 25 -21.52 17.07 -2.20
N GLU A 26 -21.11 16.42 -3.28
CA GLU A 26 -22.01 15.95 -4.33
C GLU A 26 -23.11 15.06 -3.77
N ARG A 27 -22.77 14.09 -2.92
CA ARG A 27 -23.75 13.20 -2.27
C ARG A 27 -24.80 13.97 -1.49
N ASP A 28 -24.38 15.04 -0.81
CA ASP A 28 -25.26 15.81 0.06
C ASP A 28 -26.11 16.84 -0.72
N THR A 29 -25.69 17.23 -1.92
CA THR A 29 -26.28 18.34 -2.69
C THR A 29 -26.98 17.93 -3.99
N CYS A 30 -26.66 16.73 -4.54
CA CYS A 30 -27.21 16.29 -5.83
C CYS A 30 -28.68 15.91 -5.78
N THR A 31 -29.28 15.76 -4.60
CA THR A 31 -30.71 15.47 -4.40
C THR A 31 -31.30 16.35 -3.28
N THR A 32 -32.57 16.70 -3.42
CA THR A 32 -33.31 17.42 -2.38
C THR A 32 -34.57 16.64 -2.02
N THR A 33 -34.77 16.41 -0.72
CA THR A 33 -36.02 15.81 -0.19
C THR A 33 -36.87 16.90 0.43
N TYR A 34 -38.15 16.98 0.04
CA TYR A 34 -39.08 17.98 0.53
C TYR A 34 -40.49 17.39 0.68
N GLY A 35 -41.31 17.96 1.55
CA GLY A 35 -42.69 17.57 1.78
C GLY A 35 -43.60 18.00 0.63
N ALA A 36 -44.76 17.32 0.45
CA ALA A 36 -45.68 17.58 -0.66
C ALA A 36 -46.23 19.02 -0.70
N SER A 37 -46.21 19.72 0.43
CA SER A 37 -46.66 21.13 0.56
C SER A 37 -45.50 22.14 0.65
N GLU A 38 -44.26 21.68 0.52
CA GLU A 38 -43.06 22.51 0.64
C GLU A 38 -42.50 22.84 -0.74
N THR A 39 -41.72 23.91 -0.83
CA THR A 39 -40.94 24.24 -2.02
C THR A 39 -39.54 23.63 -1.87
N PRO A 40 -39.01 22.90 -2.90
CA PRO A 40 -37.67 22.36 -2.83
C PRO A 40 -36.64 23.47 -2.66
N ILE A 41 -35.64 23.20 -1.80
CA ILE A 41 -34.50 24.10 -1.60
C ILE A 41 -33.50 23.86 -2.73
N GLU A 42 -33.10 24.90 -3.43
CA GLU A 42 -32.05 24.84 -4.42
C GLU A 42 -30.69 24.69 -3.73
N THR A 43 -29.94 23.59 -4.02
CA THR A 43 -28.65 23.31 -3.42
C THR A 43 -27.49 24.01 -4.13
N GLY A 44 -27.74 24.63 -5.29
CA GLY A 44 -26.70 25.19 -6.14
C GLY A 44 -25.78 24.15 -6.80
N TYR A 45 -26.11 22.86 -6.70
CA TYR A 45 -25.34 21.80 -7.31
C TYR A 45 -25.37 21.91 -8.84
N ASN A 46 -24.16 21.81 -9.45
CA ASN A 46 -23.98 21.78 -10.89
C ASN A 46 -23.11 20.58 -11.28
N PHE A 47 -23.73 19.59 -11.92
CA PHE A 47 -23.10 18.37 -12.33
C PHE A 47 -21.86 18.60 -13.21
N THR A 48 -21.98 19.44 -14.25
CA THR A 48 -20.86 19.67 -15.19
C THR A 48 -19.66 20.29 -14.49
N SER A 49 -19.85 21.33 -13.70
CA SER A 49 -18.78 21.98 -12.95
C SER A 49 -18.12 21.01 -11.95
N THR A 50 -18.92 20.21 -11.27
CA THR A 50 -18.40 19.20 -10.33
C THR A 50 -17.56 18.13 -11.03
N GLN A 51 -18.01 17.65 -12.20
CA GLN A 51 -17.23 16.68 -13.00
C GLN A 51 -15.93 17.30 -13.51
N ASP A 52 -15.96 18.52 -14.03
CA ASP A 52 -14.77 19.23 -14.52
C ASP A 52 -13.73 19.40 -13.41
N GLU A 53 -14.14 19.71 -12.17
CA GLU A 53 -13.24 19.80 -11.01
C GLU A 53 -12.63 18.46 -10.65
N MET A 54 -13.42 17.39 -10.63
CA MET A 54 -12.93 16.02 -10.36
C MET A 54 -11.95 15.56 -11.44
N ASP A 55 -12.24 15.80 -12.70
CA ASP A 55 -11.37 15.42 -13.82
C ASP A 55 -10.05 16.19 -13.78
N ALA A 56 -10.08 17.47 -13.45
CA ALA A 56 -8.87 18.27 -13.29
C ALA A 56 -7.97 17.75 -12.14
N LEU A 57 -8.55 17.28 -11.03
CA LEU A 57 -7.79 16.66 -9.94
C LEU A 57 -7.24 15.29 -10.33
N ASN A 58 -8.02 14.46 -11.00
CA ASN A 58 -7.59 13.16 -11.51
C ASN A 58 -6.43 13.30 -12.49
N ASP A 59 -6.46 14.27 -13.39
CA ASP A 59 -5.37 14.58 -14.32
C ASP A 59 -4.07 14.96 -13.59
N LYS A 60 -4.17 15.78 -12.54
CA LYS A 60 -3.01 16.13 -11.71
C LYS A 60 -2.41 14.90 -11.03
N ILE A 61 -3.26 14.03 -10.47
CA ILE A 61 -2.85 12.78 -9.85
C ILE A 61 -2.18 11.86 -10.86
N ALA A 62 -2.77 11.69 -12.05
CA ALA A 62 -2.23 10.85 -13.10
C ALA A 62 -0.85 11.31 -13.56
N LYS A 63 -0.66 12.61 -13.80
CA LYS A 63 0.62 13.21 -14.18
C LYS A 63 1.70 13.01 -13.14
N LEU A 64 1.38 13.22 -11.84
CA LEU A 64 2.35 13.02 -10.75
C LEU A 64 2.73 11.54 -10.60
N ARG A 65 1.77 10.62 -10.67
CA ARG A 65 2.04 9.18 -10.61
C ARG A 65 2.91 8.71 -11.77
N HIS A 66 2.59 9.15 -12.98
CA HIS A 66 3.41 8.85 -14.16
C HIS A 66 4.85 9.36 -13.97
N GLY A 67 5.02 10.59 -13.49
CA GLY A 67 6.35 11.15 -13.21
C GLY A 67 7.14 10.35 -12.18
N ILE A 68 6.50 9.88 -11.10
CA ILE A 68 7.14 9.00 -10.11
C ILE A 68 7.55 7.67 -10.75
N ASN A 69 6.68 7.05 -11.55
CA ASN A 69 6.98 5.79 -12.21
C ASN A 69 8.16 5.91 -13.18
N VAL A 70 8.18 6.97 -14.00
CA VAL A 70 9.31 7.25 -14.91
C VAL A 70 10.61 7.42 -14.10
N PHE A 71 10.58 8.20 -13.02
CA PHE A 71 11.74 8.37 -12.15
C PHE A 71 12.23 7.03 -11.58
N ASN A 72 11.33 6.22 -11.03
CA ASN A 72 11.69 4.95 -10.41
C ASN A 72 12.31 3.96 -11.41
N THR A 73 11.80 3.92 -12.65
CA THR A 73 12.27 2.98 -13.68
C THR A 73 13.53 3.44 -14.42
N THR A 74 13.85 4.72 -14.37
CA THR A 74 15.01 5.27 -15.10
C THR A 74 16.18 5.66 -14.20
N THR A 75 15.96 5.89 -12.92
CA THR A 75 17.00 6.33 -11.99
C THR A 75 17.68 5.13 -11.35
N LYS A 76 19.00 5.00 -11.54
CA LYS A 76 19.83 4.03 -10.84
C LYS A 76 20.19 4.54 -9.44
N LEU A 77 20.30 3.63 -8.49
CA LEU A 77 20.82 3.93 -7.16
C LEU A 77 22.34 4.07 -7.20
N GLU A 78 22.86 5.04 -6.47
CA GLU A 78 24.31 5.22 -6.35
C GLU A 78 24.97 4.01 -5.72
N GLY A 79 26.01 3.47 -6.36
CA GLY A 79 26.71 2.27 -5.93
C GLY A 79 26.06 0.94 -6.34
N PHE A 80 24.94 0.97 -7.05
CA PHE A 80 24.22 -0.24 -7.51
C PHE A 80 23.96 -0.18 -9.03
N ASP A 81 23.87 -1.34 -9.65
CA ASP A 81 23.59 -1.44 -11.09
C ASP A 81 22.09 -1.65 -11.42
N PHE A 82 21.23 -1.37 -10.47
CA PHE A 82 19.78 -1.50 -10.63
C PHE A 82 19.05 -0.19 -10.33
N THR A 83 17.83 -0.07 -10.85
CA THR A 83 16.98 1.11 -10.71
C THR A 83 16.30 1.17 -9.34
N VAL A 84 15.70 2.33 -9.02
CA VAL A 84 14.87 2.51 -7.83
C VAL A 84 13.72 1.49 -7.80
N ASP A 85 13.07 1.24 -8.96
CA ASP A 85 12.00 0.26 -9.08
C ASP A 85 12.47 -1.16 -8.76
N GLU A 86 13.60 -1.59 -9.37
CA GLU A 86 14.20 -2.89 -9.06
C GLU A 86 14.58 -3.03 -7.59
N SER A 87 15.04 -1.95 -6.95
CA SER A 87 15.34 -1.94 -5.51
C SER A 87 14.10 -2.18 -4.67
N LEU A 88 12.99 -1.51 -5.00
CA LEU A 88 11.73 -1.67 -4.27
C LEU A 88 11.20 -3.10 -4.37
N VAL A 89 11.31 -3.72 -5.55
CA VAL A 89 10.95 -5.14 -5.75
C VAL A 89 11.85 -6.06 -4.93
N ARG A 90 13.19 -5.84 -4.95
CA ARG A 90 14.15 -6.63 -4.17
C ARG A 90 13.89 -6.51 -2.66
N MET A 91 13.65 -5.30 -2.16
CA MET A 91 13.30 -5.07 -0.75
C MET A 91 12.03 -5.82 -0.32
N ALA A 92 11.01 -5.88 -1.18
CA ALA A 92 9.80 -6.66 -0.90
C ALA A 92 10.12 -8.16 -0.79
N MET A 93 10.89 -8.70 -1.74
CA MET A 93 11.33 -10.12 -1.74
C MET A 93 12.17 -10.46 -0.51
N LEU A 94 13.12 -9.59 -0.13
CA LEU A 94 13.95 -9.77 1.08
C LEU A 94 13.10 -9.73 2.34
N THR A 95 12.11 -8.85 2.40
CA THR A 95 11.16 -8.78 3.52
C THR A 95 10.36 -10.06 3.67
N GLU A 96 9.83 -10.62 2.57
CA GLU A 96 9.11 -11.90 2.57
C GLU A 96 10.02 -13.05 3.01
N LYS A 97 11.25 -13.11 2.47
CA LYS A 97 12.26 -14.09 2.86
C LYS A 97 12.58 -14.00 4.35
N LYS A 98 12.82 -12.79 4.86
CA LYS A 98 13.06 -12.52 6.28
C LYS A 98 11.92 -12.98 7.17
N ASN A 99 10.68 -12.67 6.80
CA ASN A 99 9.48 -13.08 7.53
C ASN A 99 9.32 -14.61 7.55
N ARG A 100 9.61 -15.29 6.45
CA ARG A 100 9.61 -16.75 6.37
C ARG A 100 10.67 -17.35 7.31
N LEU A 101 11.92 -16.88 7.23
CA LEU A 101 13.01 -17.34 8.06
C LEU A 101 12.77 -17.06 9.55
N SER A 102 12.19 -15.92 9.88
CA SER A 102 11.81 -15.57 11.27
C SER A 102 10.81 -16.59 11.85
N ARG A 103 9.81 -17.02 11.07
CA ARG A 103 8.89 -18.08 11.49
C ARG A 103 9.59 -19.42 11.69
N MET A 104 10.53 -19.76 10.80
CA MET A 104 11.33 -20.99 10.92
C MET A 104 12.23 -21.00 12.16
N LYS A 105 12.81 -19.87 12.54
CA LYS A 105 13.59 -19.73 13.79
C LYS A 105 12.76 -20.07 15.02
N GLY A 106 11.48 -19.75 15.03
CA GLY A 106 10.57 -20.01 16.17
C GLY A 106 10.12 -21.46 16.31
N VAL A 107 10.39 -22.33 15.33
CA VAL A 107 9.97 -23.74 15.37
C VAL A 107 10.86 -24.55 16.31
N ARG A 108 10.25 -25.18 17.31
CA ARG A 108 10.95 -26.08 18.25
C ARG A 108 11.43 -27.35 17.52
N GLU A 109 12.53 -27.93 18.02
CA GLU A 109 13.08 -29.14 17.43
C GLU A 109 12.10 -30.32 17.48
N LEU A 110 11.43 -30.46 18.59
CA LEU A 110 10.40 -31.45 18.82
C LEU A 110 9.23 -30.84 19.62
N THR A 111 8.03 -31.05 19.16
CA THR A 111 6.80 -30.62 19.87
C THR A 111 5.89 -31.85 20.02
N ARG A 112 5.38 -32.06 21.24
CA ARG A 112 4.37 -33.08 21.51
C ARG A 112 3.00 -32.41 21.53
N SER A 113 2.05 -32.96 20.80
CA SER A 113 0.64 -32.62 20.80
C SER A 113 -0.18 -33.88 21.14
N GLY A 114 -1.41 -33.68 21.59
CA GLY A 114 -2.32 -34.77 21.97
C GLY A 114 -2.97 -34.49 23.33
N GLY A 115 -4.29 -34.66 23.41
CA GLY A 115 -5.07 -34.49 24.61
C GLY A 115 -5.08 -35.75 25.48
N TYR A 116 -5.70 -35.66 26.69
CA TYR A 116 -5.73 -36.70 27.73
C TYR A 116 -6.27 -38.07 27.32
N ARG A 117 -6.85 -38.19 26.09
CA ARG A 117 -7.50 -39.43 25.58
C ARG A 117 -7.07 -39.81 24.14
N ALA A 118 -6.10 -39.09 23.56
CA ALA A 118 -5.57 -39.38 22.21
C ALA A 118 -4.12 -39.85 22.30
N GLU A 119 -3.68 -40.70 21.38
CA GLU A 119 -2.28 -41.06 21.27
C GLU A 119 -1.42 -39.78 21.05
N PRO A 120 -0.26 -39.68 21.71
CA PRO A 120 0.60 -38.52 21.57
C PRO A 120 1.16 -38.44 20.15
N GLU A 121 0.97 -37.30 19.50
CA GLU A 121 1.59 -36.95 18.24
C GLU A 121 2.86 -36.12 18.47
N PHE A 122 3.85 -36.32 17.63
CA PHE A 122 5.11 -35.58 17.68
C PHE A 122 5.34 -34.86 16.36
N THR A 123 5.60 -33.57 16.45
CA THR A 123 6.04 -32.76 15.31
C THR A 123 7.54 -32.48 15.45
N LYS A 124 8.34 -32.94 14.51
CA LYS A 124 9.78 -32.75 14.46
C LYS A 124 10.15 -31.75 13.39
N ARG A 125 11.05 -30.82 13.76
CA ARG A 125 11.66 -29.90 12.80
C ARG A 125 12.66 -30.68 11.88
N ASN A 126 12.52 -30.54 10.56
CA ASN A 126 13.32 -31.26 9.57
C ASN A 126 14.43 -30.38 8.94
N TYR A 127 14.91 -29.38 9.65
CA TYR A 127 16.00 -28.51 9.19
C TYR A 127 16.89 -28.07 10.37
N ASP A 128 18.12 -27.65 10.04
CA ASP A 128 19.07 -27.13 11.01
C ASP A 128 18.73 -25.65 11.35
N ALA A 129 18.56 -25.37 12.62
CA ALA A 129 18.28 -24.02 13.13
C ALA A 129 19.44 -23.06 12.88
N THR A 130 20.69 -23.55 12.93
CA THR A 130 21.88 -22.72 12.71
C THR A 130 21.94 -22.22 11.29
N LEU A 131 21.57 -23.05 10.30
CA LEU A 131 21.50 -22.63 8.91
C LEU A 131 20.43 -21.57 8.68
N VAL A 132 19.27 -21.72 9.31
CA VAL A 132 18.19 -20.73 9.25
C VAL A 132 18.60 -19.40 9.89
N GLU A 133 19.27 -19.44 11.05
CA GLU A 133 19.77 -18.25 11.73
C GLU A 133 20.80 -17.50 10.88
N ASN A 134 21.76 -18.21 10.28
CA ASN A 134 22.77 -17.62 9.42
C ASN A 134 22.15 -16.97 8.18
N GLU A 135 21.19 -17.64 7.54
CA GLU A 135 20.50 -17.09 6.38
C GLU A 135 19.60 -15.89 6.74
N TYR A 136 19.00 -15.91 7.95
CA TYR A 136 18.23 -14.77 8.45
C TYR A 136 19.12 -13.54 8.65
N ARG A 137 20.31 -13.71 9.27
CA ARG A 137 21.27 -12.61 9.46
C ARG A 137 21.72 -12.04 8.12
N LYS A 138 22.17 -12.91 7.20
CA LYS A 138 22.56 -12.50 5.85
C LYS A 138 21.47 -11.68 5.16
N THR A 139 20.21 -12.17 5.17
CA THR A 139 19.06 -11.46 4.57
C THR A 139 18.74 -10.14 5.29
N SER A 140 19.13 -9.97 6.54
CA SER A 140 18.94 -8.73 7.30
C SER A 140 20.01 -7.69 7.04
N ASP A 141 21.20 -8.11 6.59
CA ASP A 141 22.34 -7.26 6.29
C ASP A 141 22.33 -6.79 4.82
N GLU A 142 21.62 -7.48 3.93
CA GLU A 142 21.34 -7.08 2.54
C GLU A 142 20.30 -5.94 2.48
#